data_21ffbe62c4c98a8ced1cc49ecd6df214
#
_entry.id   21ffbe62c4c98a8ced1cc49ecd6df214
#
_cell.length_a   1.000
_cell.length_b   1.000
_cell.length_c   1.000
_cell.angle_alpha   90.00
_cell.angle_beta   90.00
_cell.angle_gamma   90.00
#
_symmetry.space_group_name_H-M   'P 1'
#
loop_
_entity.id
_entity.type
_entity.pdbx_description
1 polymer ?
#
loop_
_entity_poly.entity_id
_entity_poly.type
_entity_poly.pdbx_seq_one_letter_code
_entity_poly.pdbx_strand_id
1 'polypeptide(L)'
;MAAAVRRGWVAPGPEAAAFEHELAGRLGVEAVAAVSSGSAGLELALRALGVGAGDEVVIPTYVCDALHHAVRRAGGTPVLADADPETLSLSATDARARLTARTRCVIVPHAFGLAVDPEPFLALGVPVLEDCAQAIGARVQGRPAGSFGALAVCSFYATKLLTTGEGGAVAGPAALIERVRDARDYDEREDLAPRFNAKLSDLAAALGRSQLARLDAFLARRRAIAARYRERLRGAPCATPADVGPRHVYHRFVVEVERPPESVQAALAARGVAARRPVFRPAHRALGLGGFPAAERLWRRTLSIPCYPTLTDREVDTVAAALCEALA
;
A
#
# COMPACT_ATOMS: atom_id res chain seq x y z
N MET A 1 -16.87 -17.63 5.05
CA MET A 1 -16.06 -18.71 4.46
C MET A 1 -16.74 -20.08 4.57
N ALA A 2 -17.01 -20.65 5.77
CA ALA A 2 -17.71 -21.94 5.89
C ALA A 2 -19.07 -22.01 5.15
N ALA A 3 -19.83 -20.91 5.13
CA ALA A 3 -21.09 -20.84 4.38
C ALA A 3 -20.86 -20.87 2.86
N ALA A 4 -19.82 -20.21 2.35
CA ALA A 4 -19.46 -20.26 0.92
C ALA A 4 -19.07 -21.69 0.50
N VAL A 5 -18.24 -22.37 1.32
CA VAL A 5 -17.91 -23.78 1.08
C VAL A 5 -19.15 -24.67 1.02
N ARG A 6 -20.08 -24.53 2.01
CA ARG A 6 -21.33 -25.32 2.03
C ARG A 6 -22.25 -25.07 0.85
N ARG A 7 -22.23 -23.85 0.26
CA ARG A 7 -22.99 -23.55 -0.96
C ARG A 7 -22.39 -24.21 -2.22
N GLY A 8 -21.15 -24.70 -2.15
CA GLY A 8 -20.47 -25.30 -3.30
C GLY A 8 -20.01 -24.30 -4.36
N TRP A 9 -20.17 -22.99 -4.16
CA TRP A 9 -19.75 -21.96 -5.09
C TRP A 9 -18.46 -21.31 -4.58
N VAL A 10 -17.32 -21.62 -5.21
CA VAL A 10 -16.00 -21.16 -4.79
C VAL A 10 -15.35 -20.16 -5.77
N ALA A 11 -15.81 -20.16 -7.04
CA ALA A 11 -15.47 -19.15 -8.03
C ALA A 11 -16.09 -17.79 -7.65
N PRO A 12 -15.71 -16.67 -8.32
CA PRO A 12 -16.34 -15.37 -8.08
C PRO A 12 -17.87 -15.47 -8.15
N GLY A 13 -18.55 -14.90 -7.15
CA GLY A 13 -20.00 -14.99 -7.02
C GLY A 13 -20.54 -13.99 -5.98
N PRO A 14 -21.56 -14.36 -5.19
CA PRO A 14 -22.24 -13.42 -4.30
C PRO A 14 -21.36 -12.83 -3.20
N GLU A 15 -20.36 -13.56 -2.69
CA GLU A 15 -19.45 -12.99 -1.68
C GLU A 15 -18.50 -11.96 -2.29
N ALA A 16 -18.02 -12.22 -3.51
CA ALA A 16 -17.18 -11.26 -4.24
C ALA A 16 -17.96 -9.98 -4.57
N ALA A 17 -19.19 -10.09 -5.05
CA ALA A 17 -20.05 -8.94 -5.33
C ALA A 17 -20.38 -8.13 -4.07
N ALA A 18 -20.71 -8.81 -2.95
CA ALA A 18 -20.96 -8.15 -1.68
C ALA A 18 -19.70 -7.46 -1.13
N PHE A 19 -18.53 -8.09 -1.25
CA PHE A 19 -17.26 -7.51 -0.83
C PHE A 19 -16.91 -6.26 -1.65
N GLU A 20 -17.10 -6.28 -2.98
CA GLU A 20 -16.91 -5.11 -3.85
C GLU A 20 -17.82 -3.95 -3.42
N HIS A 21 -19.10 -4.23 -3.14
CA HIS A 21 -20.08 -3.23 -2.71
C HIS A 21 -19.72 -2.62 -1.34
N GLU A 22 -19.43 -3.46 -0.34
CA GLU A 22 -19.04 -3.02 1.01
C GLU A 22 -17.75 -2.20 0.98
N LEU A 23 -16.78 -2.61 0.16
CA LEU A 23 -15.51 -1.91 0.00
C LEU A 23 -15.69 -0.56 -0.72
N ALA A 24 -16.57 -0.47 -1.74
CA ALA A 24 -16.91 0.78 -2.40
C ALA A 24 -17.48 1.81 -1.41
N GLY A 25 -18.41 1.40 -0.55
CA GLY A 25 -18.94 2.23 0.52
C GLY A 25 -17.86 2.67 1.52
N ARG A 26 -16.93 1.78 1.87
CA ARG A 26 -15.83 2.10 2.79
C ARG A 26 -14.84 3.11 2.22
N LEU A 27 -14.53 3.03 0.93
CA LEU A 27 -13.64 3.95 0.22
C LEU A 27 -14.34 5.23 -0.26
N GLY A 28 -15.67 5.25 -0.28
CA GLY A 28 -16.44 6.41 -0.77
C GLY A 28 -16.28 6.61 -2.28
N VAL A 29 -16.26 5.53 -3.06
CA VAL A 29 -16.11 5.51 -4.52
C VAL A 29 -17.32 4.87 -5.19
N GLU A 30 -17.49 5.10 -6.50
CA GLU A 30 -18.64 4.58 -7.26
C GLU A 30 -18.65 3.06 -7.39
N ALA A 31 -17.47 2.47 -7.66
CA ALA A 31 -17.36 1.05 -7.94
C ALA A 31 -16.01 0.48 -7.51
N VAL A 32 -15.99 -0.85 -7.32
CA VAL A 32 -14.79 -1.64 -7.01
C VAL A 32 -14.79 -2.90 -7.87
N ALA A 33 -13.61 -3.32 -8.29
CA ALA A 33 -13.36 -4.64 -8.88
C ALA A 33 -12.37 -5.40 -7.99
N ALA A 34 -12.79 -6.48 -7.36
CA ALA A 34 -11.92 -7.36 -6.59
C ALA A 34 -11.06 -8.22 -7.53
N VAL A 35 -9.77 -8.34 -7.21
CA VAL A 35 -8.76 -8.99 -8.05
C VAL A 35 -7.89 -9.94 -7.23
N SER A 36 -7.16 -10.83 -7.92
CA SER A 36 -6.34 -11.89 -7.31
C SER A 36 -5.19 -11.39 -6.45
N SER A 37 -4.70 -10.16 -6.66
CA SER A 37 -3.64 -9.55 -5.85
C SER A 37 -3.58 -8.03 -6.06
N GLY A 38 -2.95 -7.31 -5.13
CA GLY A 38 -2.66 -5.88 -5.34
C GLY A 38 -1.79 -5.62 -6.57
N SER A 39 -0.85 -6.51 -6.89
CA SER A 39 0.00 -6.39 -8.10
C SER A 39 -0.81 -6.54 -9.39
N ALA A 40 -1.76 -7.49 -9.42
CA ALA A 40 -2.70 -7.60 -10.53
C ALA A 40 -3.60 -6.34 -10.63
N GLY A 41 -4.03 -5.82 -9.48
CA GLY A 41 -4.80 -4.56 -9.42
C GLY A 41 -4.04 -3.37 -10.00
N LEU A 42 -2.75 -3.22 -9.67
CA LEU A 42 -1.90 -2.16 -10.23
C LEU A 42 -1.79 -2.28 -11.75
N GLU A 43 -1.51 -3.48 -12.28
CA GLU A 43 -1.41 -3.70 -13.73
C GLU A 43 -2.73 -3.39 -14.43
N LEU A 44 -3.84 -3.90 -13.91
CA LEU A 44 -5.17 -3.69 -14.50
C LEU A 44 -5.60 -2.22 -14.43
N ALA A 45 -5.31 -1.52 -13.32
CA ALA A 45 -5.57 -0.08 -13.19
C ALA A 45 -4.78 0.75 -14.21
N LEU A 46 -3.49 0.44 -14.41
CA LEU A 46 -2.66 1.11 -15.41
C LEU A 46 -3.18 0.89 -16.83
N ARG A 47 -3.59 -0.33 -17.18
CA ARG A 47 -4.22 -0.65 -18.47
C ARG A 47 -5.56 0.09 -18.65
N ALA A 48 -6.38 0.17 -17.60
CA ALA A 48 -7.65 0.91 -17.63
C ALA A 48 -7.44 2.42 -17.83
N LEU A 49 -6.30 2.97 -17.34
CA LEU A 49 -5.86 4.35 -17.58
C LEU A 49 -5.19 4.54 -18.96
N GLY A 50 -5.09 3.49 -19.76
CA GLY A 50 -4.54 3.54 -21.11
C GLY A 50 -3.01 3.53 -21.15
N VAL A 51 -2.34 3.03 -20.12
CA VAL A 51 -0.87 2.87 -20.13
C VAL A 51 -0.48 1.74 -21.07
N GLY A 52 0.47 2.01 -21.98
CA GLY A 52 0.97 1.08 -22.97
C GLY A 52 2.38 1.41 -23.44
N ALA A 53 2.75 0.86 -24.61
CA ALA A 53 4.06 1.08 -25.20
C ALA A 53 4.30 2.57 -25.53
N GLY A 54 5.43 3.10 -25.09
CA GLY A 54 5.80 4.51 -25.28
C GLY A 54 5.36 5.44 -24.14
N ASP A 55 4.43 5.00 -23.29
CA ASP A 55 3.99 5.77 -22.13
C ASP A 55 4.96 5.65 -20.94
N GLU A 56 5.05 6.70 -20.17
CA GLU A 56 5.81 6.78 -18.92
C GLU A 56 4.89 6.84 -17.72
N VAL A 57 5.30 6.19 -16.63
CA VAL A 57 4.60 6.25 -15.34
C VAL A 57 5.58 6.65 -14.26
N VAL A 58 5.34 7.78 -13.59
CA VAL A 58 6.17 8.23 -12.47
C VAL A 58 5.81 7.44 -11.22
N ILE A 59 6.84 6.86 -10.57
CA ILE A 59 6.71 6.07 -9.35
C ILE A 59 7.80 6.46 -8.35
N PRO A 60 7.57 6.35 -7.02
CA PRO A 60 8.66 6.56 -6.06
C PRO A 60 9.70 5.44 -6.18
N THR A 61 10.95 5.79 -5.92
CA THR A 61 12.02 4.80 -5.86
C THR A 61 12.07 4.07 -4.51
N TYR A 62 11.59 4.72 -3.42
CA TYR A 62 11.54 4.14 -2.06
C TYR A 62 10.20 3.42 -1.80
N VAL A 63 9.99 2.32 -2.49
CA VAL A 63 8.77 1.49 -2.43
C VAL A 63 9.11 0.04 -2.75
N CYS A 64 8.17 -0.88 -2.57
CA CYS A 64 8.35 -2.27 -3.02
C CYS A 64 8.34 -2.36 -4.56
N ASP A 65 8.98 -3.38 -5.11
CA ASP A 65 9.17 -3.58 -6.55
C ASP A 65 7.85 -3.78 -7.32
N ALA A 66 6.72 -3.98 -6.63
CA ALA A 66 5.41 -4.23 -7.26
C ALA A 66 5.00 -3.11 -8.23
N LEU A 67 5.27 -1.84 -7.90
CA LEU A 67 4.95 -0.71 -8.77
C LEU A 67 5.76 -0.77 -10.08
N HIS A 68 7.07 -0.99 -9.95
CA HIS A 68 7.96 -1.11 -11.12
C HIS A 68 7.51 -2.26 -12.04
N HIS A 69 7.23 -3.43 -11.46
CA HIS A 69 6.77 -4.59 -12.22
C HIS A 69 5.41 -4.35 -12.88
N ALA A 70 4.46 -3.72 -12.18
CA ALA A 70 3.14 -3.44 -12.73
C ALA A 70 3.22 -2.50 -13.94
N VAL A 71 4.03 -1.43 -13.87
CA VAL A 71 4.24 -0.52 -15.01
C VAL A 71 4.84 -1.26 -16.20
N ARG A 72 5.88 -2.07 -15.98
CA ARG A 72 6.51 -2.87 -17.05
C ARG A 72 5.55 -3.87 -17.69
N ARG A 73 4.72 -4.53 -16.89
CA ARG A 73 3.71 -5.50 -17.37
C ARG A 73 2.55 -4.84 -18.09
N ALA A 74 2.19 -3.60 -17.73
CA ALA A 74 1.24 -2.80 -18.48
C ALA A 74 1.79 -2.30 -19.83
N GLY A 75 3.09 -2.47 -20.09
CA GLY A 75 3.78 -2.03 -21.32
C GLY A 75 4.44 -0.67 -21.20
N GLY A 76 4.27 0.03 -20.07
CA GLY A 76 4.84 1.36 -19.82
C GLY A 76 6.32 1.32 -19.38
N THR A 77 6.90 2.49 -19.29
CA THR A 77 8.24 2.74 -18.77
C THR A 77 8.16 3.39 -17.40
N PRO A 78 8.65 2.76 -16.31
CA PRO A 78 8.69 3.39 -15.00
C PRO A 78 9.75 4.50 -14.96
N VAL A 79 9.35 5.68 -14.54
CA VAL A 79 10.20 6.84 -14.28
C VAL A 79 10.30 7.02 -12.77
N LEU A 80 11.53 6.85 -12.25
CA LEU A 80 11.73 6.93 -10.80
C LEU A 80 11.80 8.38 -10.33
N ALA A 81 11.09 8.69 -9.25
CA ALA A 81 11.20 9.94 -8.51
C ALA A 81 11.63 9.67 -7.06
N ASP A 82 12.25 10.67 -6.43
CA ASP A 82 12.75 10.56 -5.07
C ASP A 82 11.63 10.53 -4.04
N ALA A 83 11.95 10.16 -2.83
CA ALA A 83 11.01 10.14 -1.71
C ALA A 83 10.91 11.52 -1.05
N ASP A 84 9.77 11.77 -0.46
CA ASP A 84 9.58 12.83 0.52
C ASP A 84 10.01 12.30 1.90
N PRO A 85 10.95 12.96 2.59
CA PRO A 85 11.49 12.47 3.86
C PRO A 85 10.49 12.52 5.03
N GLU A 86 9.44 13.34 4.95
CA GLU A 86 8.44 13.46 6.02
C GLU A 86 7.35 12.38 5.90
N THR A 87 6.92 12.11 4.67
CA THR A 87 5.86 11.14 4.40
C THR A 87 6.40 9.76 4.09
N LEU A 88 7.69 9.60 3.82
CA LEU A 88 8.36 8.38 3.35
C LEU A 88 7.77 7.84 2.04
N SER A 89 7.05 8.67 1.30
CA SER A 89 6.37 8.35 0.06
C SER A 89 6.97 9.13 -1.11
N LEU A 90 6.23 9.26 -2.22
CA LEU A 90 6.64 10.02 -3.40
C LEU A 90 6.77 11.51 -3.07
N SER A 91 7.87 12.14 -3.47
CA SER A 91 8.01 13.59 -3.48
C SER A 91 7.22 14.20 -4.64
N ALA A 92 6.24 15.05 -4.33
CA ALA A 92 5.47 15.74 -5.37
C ALA A 92 6.32 16.70 -6.19
N THR A 93 7.33 17.33 -5.57
CA THR A 93 8.27 18.23 -6.23
C THR A 93 9.14 17.46 -7.24
N ASP A 94 9.73 16.33 -6.84
CA ASP A 94 10.56 15.52 -7.74
C ASP A 94 9.68 14.83 -8.81
N ALA A 95 8.47 14.38 -8.45
CA ALA A 95 7.51 13.84 -9.42
C ALA A 95 7.22 14.87 -10.53
N ARG A 96 6.97 16.14 -10.17
CA ARG A 96 6.77 17.24 -11.13
C ARG A 96 7.96 17.41 -12.06
N ALA A 97 9.19 17.37 -11.51
CA ALA A 97 10.42 17.51 -12.28
C ALA A 97 10.68 16.34 -13.26
N ARG A 98 10.04 15.19 -13.04
CA ARG A 98 10.14 13.99 -13.89
C ARG A 98 9.07 13.89 -14.97
N LEU A 99 8.08 14.79 -14.99
CA LEU A 99 7.02 14.75 -16.00
C LEU A 99 7.56 15.06 -17.39
N THR A 100 7.08 14.31 -18.36
CA THR A 100 7.32 14.54 -19.80
C THR A 100 6.00 14.50 -20.57
N ALA A 101 6.03 14.81 -21.86
CA ALA A 101 4.85 14.65 -22.74
C ALA A 101 4.36 13.19 -22.85
N ARG A 102 5.19 12.22 -22.47
CA ARG A 102 4.83 10.79 -22.44
C ARG A 102 4.29 10.35 -21.10
N THR A 103 4.29 11.19 -20.08
CA THR A 103 3.79 10.79 -18.76
C THR A 103 2.28 10.58 -18.81
N ARG A 104 1.87 9.33 -18.65
CA ARG A 104 0.47 8.90 -18.67
C ARG A 104 -0.17 8.92 -17.29
N CYS A 105 0.61 8.65 -16.24
CA CYS A 105 0.10 8.47 -14.88
C CYS A 105 1.23 8.68 -13.85
N VAL A 106 0.83 9.08 -12.63
CA VAL A 106 1.69 9.07 -11.43
C VAL A 106 1.09 8.10 -10.42
N ILE A 107 1.90 7.18 -9.87
CA ILE A 107 1.44 6.29 -8.78
C ILE A 107 1.89 6.89 -7.44
N VAL A 108 0.91 7.16 -6.57
CA VAL A 108 1.13 7.75 -5.25
C VAL A 108 0.83 6.70 -4.17
N PRO A 109 1.84 6.05 -3.59
CA PRO A 109 1.60 5.13 -2.48
C PRO A 109 1.38 5.90 -1.18
N HIS A 110 0.43 5.43 -0.38
CA HIS A 110 0.25 5.84 1.00
C HIS A 110 1.13 4.94 1.89
N ALA A 111 2.45 5.26 1.90
CA ALA A 111 3.46 4.38 2.45
C ALA A 111 3.27 4.12 3.96
N PHE A 112 3.47 2.90 4.38
CA PHE A 112 3.44 2.42 5.77
C PHE A 112 2.16 2.70 6.54
N GLY A 113 1.09 3.14 5.83
CA GLY A 113 -0.20 3.48 6.41
C GLY A 113 -0.41 4.98 6.65
N LEU A 114 0.50 5.83 6.19
CA LEU A 114 0.34 7.28 6.20
C LEU A 114 -0.31 7.73 4.88
N ALA A 115 -1.54 8.24 4.95
CA ALA A 115 -2.15 8.89 3.80
C ALA A 115 -1.46 10.23 3.52
N VAL A 116 -0.88 10.36 2.33
CA VAL A 116 -0.28 11.62 1.87
C VAL A 116 -1.36 12.59 1.40
N ASP A 117 -1.06 13.89 1.44
CA ASP A 117 -1.95 14.89 0.89
C ASP A 117 -2.03 14.72 -0.64
N PRO A 118 -3.22 14.51 -1.22
CA PRO A 118 -3.36 14.30 -2.65
C PRO A 118 -3.21 15.58 -3.50
N GLU A 119 -3.49 16.75 -2.93
CA GLU A 119 -3.56 18.02 -3.67
C GLU A 119 -2.30 18.32 -4.52
N PRO A 120 -1.06 18.19 -4.00
CA PRO A 120 0.14 18.43 -4.79
C PRO A 120 0.27 17.50 -6.01
N PHE A 121 -0.29 16.29 -5.92
CA PHE A 121 -0.24 15.31 -7.00
C PHE A 121 -1.36 15.54 -8.02
N LEU A 122 -2.56 15.90 -7.56
CA LEU A 122 -3.67 16.27 -8.45
C LEU A 122 -3.31 17.51 -9.29
N ALA A 123 -2.56 18.46 -8.70
CA ALA A 123 -2.07 19.63 -9.39
C ALA A 123 -0.97 19.35 -10.45
N LEU A 124 -0.55 18.09 -10.64
CA LEU A 124 0.39 17.71 -11.72
C LEU A 124 -0.26 17.72 -13.10
N GLY A 125 -1.61 17.65 -13.18
CA GLY A 125 -2.35 17.66 -14.44
C GLY A 125 -2.32 16.34 -15.21
N VAL A 126 -1.86 15.27 -14.59
CA VAL A 126 -1.90 13.89 -15.13
C VAL A 126 -2.67 12.98 -14.19
N PRO A 127 -3.26 11.87 -14.68
CA PRO A 127 -3.97 10.91 -13.84
C PRO A 127 -3.13 10.44 -12.66
N VAL A 128 -3.73 10.40 -11.46
CA VAL A 128 -3.13 9.87 -10.24
C VAL A 128 -3.74 8.50 -9.94
N LEU A 129 -2.90 7.49 -9.76
CA LEU A 129 -3.25 6.19 -9.22
C LEU A 129 -2.81 6.13 -7.75
N GLU A 130 -3.79 6.09 -6.82
CA GLU A 130 -3.48 5.95 -5.40
C GLU A 130 -3.16 4.47 -5.07
N ASP A 131 -1.98 4.20 -4.52
CA ASP A 131 -1.68 2.88 -3.97
C ASP A 131 -2.01 2.84 -2.47
N CYS A 132 -3.20 2.31 -2.17
CA CYS A 132 -3.75 2.14 -0.83
C CYS A 132 -3.41 0.77 -0.21
N ALA A 133 -2.49 0.00 -0.79
CA ALA A 133 -2.12 -1.34 -0.31
C ALA A 133 -1.70 -1.39 1.16
N GLN A 134 -1.34 -0.25 1.75
CA GLN A 134 -0.91 -0.12 3.14
C GLN A 134 -1.77 0.86 3.96
N ALA A 135 -2.81 1.47 3.37
CA ALA A 135 -3.49 2.60 4.00
C ALA A 135 -5.02 2.55 3.99
N ILE A 136 -5.62 1.37 3.74
CA ILE A 136 -7.08 1.24 3.82
C ILE A 136 -7.58 1.72 5.18
N GLY A 137 -8.57 2.64 5.17
CA GLY A 137 -9.14 3.27 6.35
C GLY A 137 -8.39 4.52 6.86
N ALA A 138 -7.26 4.90 6.24
CA ALA A 138 -6.68 6.22 6.45
C ALA A 138 -7.56 7.31 5.82
N ARG A 139 -7.50 8.54 6.38
CA ARG A 139 -8.30 9.68 5.91
C ARG A 139 -7.47 10.94 5.80
N VAL A 140 -7.68 11.69 4.73
CA VAL A 140 -7.15 13.04 4.54
C VAL A 140 -8.33 14.01 4.46
N GLN A 141 -8.35 15.06 5.27
CA GLN A 141 -9.43 16.06 5.29
C GLN A 141 -10.83 15.42 5.39
N GLY A 142 -10.97 14.36 6.18
CA GLY A 142 -12.23 13.65 6.39
C GLY A 142 -12.61 12.65 5.28
N ARG A 143 -11.95 12.67 4.12
CA ARG A 143 -12.17 11.74 3.00
C ARG A 143 -11.26 10.51 3.08
N PRO A 144 -11.72 9.32 2.70
CA PRO A 144 -10.86 8.12 2.66
C PRO A 144 -9.70 8.27 1.66
N ALA A 145 -8.50 7.80 2.04
CA ALA A 145 -7.45 7.54 1.06
C ALA A 145 -7.95 6.53 0.02
N GLY A 146 -7.67 6.77 -1.24
CA GLY A 146 -8.19 6.01 -2.37
C GLY A 146 -9.46 6.59 -3.01
N SER A 147 -9.90 7.79 -2.57
CA SER A 147 -11.06 8.48 -3.15
C SER A 147 -10.70 9.78 -3.89
N PHE A 148 -9.44 10.06 -4.11
CA PHE A 148 -8.98 11.34 -4.68
C PHE A 148 -8.50 11.21 -6.12
N GLY A 149 -7.74 10.14 -6.41
CA GLY A 149 -7.14 9.91 -7.72
C GLY A 149 -8.15 9.41 -8.77
N ALA A 150 -7.64 9.21 -9.98
CA ALA A 150 -8.43 8.62 -11.07
C ALA A 150 -8.84 7.16 -10.77
N LEU A 151 -7.97 6.41 -10.12
CA LEU A 151 -8.20 5.06 -9.58
C LEU A 151 -7.40 4.88 -8.29
N ALA A 152 -7.81 3.90 -7.48
CA ALA A 152 -7.05 3.44 -6.33
C ALA A 152 -6.87 1.91 -6.37
N VAL A 153 -5.77 1.42 -5.78
CA VAL A 153 -5.50 -0.01 -5.64
C VAL A 153 -5.34 -0.37 -4.16
N CYS A 154 -6.04 -1.42 -3.74
CA CYS A 154 -5.88 -2.04 -2.43
C CYS A 154 -5.20 -3.41 -2.58
N SER A 155 -4.51 -3.84 -1.53
CA SER A 155 -3.93 -5.18 -1.42
C SER A 155 -4.46 -5.87 -0.17
N PHE A 156 -4.80 -7.15 -0.31
CA PHE A 156 -5.30 -8.00 0.77
C PHE A 156 -4.37 -9.20 1.01
N TYR A 157 -3.09 -9.03 0.70
CA TYR A 157 -2.05 -10.01 1.06
C TYR A 157 -2.02 -10.25 2.57
N ALA A 158 -1.54 -11.42 2.99
CA ALA A 158 -1.57 -11.91 4.38
C ALA A 158 -1.09 -10.90 5.44
N THR A 159 -0.14 -10.01 5.10
CA THR A 159 0.43 -9.03 6.04
C THR A 159 -0.26 -7.67 6.04
N LYS A 160 -1.30 -7.47 5.21
CA LYS A 160 -1.98 -6.18 5.08
C LYS A 160 -2.95 -5.91 6.23
N LEU A 161 -3.46 -4.68 6.28
CA LEU A 161 -4.41 -4.22 7.30
C LEU A 161 -5.72 -5.03 7.31
N LEU A 162 -6.15 -5.44 6.12
CA LEU A 162 -7.24 -6.36 5.82
C LEU A 162 -6.64 -7.45 4.94
N THR A 163 -6.93 -8.71 5.23
CA THR A 163 -6.38 -9.83 4.46
C THR A 163 -7.45 -10.78 3.93
N THR A 164 -7.20 -11.31 2.75
CA THR A 164 -7.91 -12.47 2.16
C THR A 164 -6.98 -13.65 1.93
N GLY A 165 -5.77 -13.62 2.54
CA GLY A 165 -4.65 -14.49 2.23
C GLY A 165 -3.87 -13.93 1.03
N GLU A 166 -4.41 -14.05 -0.15
CA GLU A 166 -4.07 -13.32 -1.37
C GLU A 166 -5.30 -12.57 -1.86
N GLY A 167 -5.10 -11.40 -2.47
CA GLY A 167 -6.17 -10.59 -3.03
C GLY A 167 -5.80 -9.13 -3.18
N GLY A 168 -6.66 -8.40 -3.87
CA GLY A 168 -6.60 -6.96 -4.06
C GLY A 168 -7.92 -6.42 -4.57
N ALA A 169 -7.94 -5.12 -4.81
CA ALA A 169 -9.07 -4.45 -5.47
C ALA A 169 -8.58 -3.22 -6.23
N VAL A 170 -9.29 -2.89 -7.30
CA VAL A 170 -9.21 -1.58 -7.97
C VAL A 170 -10.52 -0.85 -7.69
N ALA A 171 -10.42 0.43 -7.33
CA ALA A 171 -11.54 1.26 -6.89
C ALA A 171 -11.55 2.59 -7.65
N GLY A 172 -12.73 3.14 -7.96
CA GLY A 172 -12.87 4.43 -8.63
C GLY A 172 -14.18 4.60 -9.40
N PRO A 173 -14.18 5.45 -10.45
CA PRO A 173 -15.33 5.68 -11.30
C PRO A 173 -15.80 4.42 -12.02
N ALA A 174 -17.11 4.21 -12.10
CA ALA A 174 -17.73 3.01 -12.66
C ALA A 174 -17.20 2.68 -14.07
N ALA A 175 -17.06 3.67 -14.94
CA ALA A 175 -16.59 3.47 -16.31
C ALA A 175 -15.15 2.90 -16.40
N LEU A 176 -14.25 3.29 -15.47
CA LEU A 176 -12.90 2.73 -15.41
C LEU A 176 -12.90 1.35 -14.76
N ILE A 177 -13.76 1.12 -13.78
CA ILE A 177 -13.88 -0.18 -13.11
C ILE A 177 -14.46 -1.24 -14.07
N GLU A 178 -15.35 -0.87 -14.99
CA GLU A 178 -15.82 -1.80 -16.04
C GLU A 178 -14.67 -2.23 -16.97
N ARG A 179 -13.76 -1.34 -17.32
CA ARG A 179 -12.51 -1.72 -18.05
C ARG A 179 -11.66 -2.71 -17.27
N VAL A 180 -11.55 -2.51 -15.94
CA VAL A 180 -10.83 -3.44 -15.06
C VAL A 180 -11.54 -4.80 -15.00
N ARG A 181 -12.88 -4.82 -14.89
CA ARG A 181 -13.69 -6.05 -14.89
C ARG A 181 -13.57 -6.82 -16.20
N ASP A 182 -13.58 -6.12 -17.32
CA ASP A 182 -13.35 -6.74 -18.62
C ASP A 182 -11.94 -7.34 -18.71
N ALA A 183 -10.92 -6.59 -18.34
CA ALA A 183 -9.53 -7.05 -18.44
C ALA A 183 -9.17 -8.16 -17.43
N ARG A 184 -9.85 -8.26 -16.28
CA ARG A 184 -9.55 -9.28 -15.23
C ARG A 184 -10.07 -10.67 -15.55
N ASP A 185 -10.95 -10.80 -16.58
CA ASP A 185 -11.65 -12.06 -16.88
C ASP A 185 -11.83 -12.28 -18.39
N TYR A 186 -11.29 -13.39 -18.90
CA TYR A 186 -11.39 -13.76 -20.31
C TYR A 186 -12.56 -14.73 -20.62
N ASP A 187 -13.25 -15.23 -19.56
CA ASP A 187 -14.31 -16.21 -19.77
C ASP A 187 -15.54 -15.57 -20.45
N GLU A 188 -16.20 -16.34 -21.31
CA GLU A 188 -17.44 -15.97 -22.01
C GLU A 188 -17.34 -14.66 -22.81
N ARG A 189 -16.23 -14.44 -23.54
CA ARG A 189 -16.00 -13.27 -24.39
C ARG A 189 -16.08 -13.62 -25.86
N GLU A 190 -16.66 -12.73 -26.65
CA GLU A 190 -16.82 -12.92 -28.11
C GLU A 190 -15.57 -12.53 -28.91
N ASP A 191 -14.62 -11.82 -28.29
CA ASP A 191 -13.38 -11.37 -28.91
C ASP A 191 -12.14 -11.97 -28.22
N LEU A 192 -10.97 -11.83 -28.86
CA LEU A 192 -9.66 -12.27 -28.35
C LEU A 192 -8.79 -11.11 -27.80
N ALA A 193 -9.41 -10.04 -27.30
CA ALA A 193 -8.67 -8.97 -26.65
C ALA A 193 -7.85 -9.52 -25.45
N PRO A 194 -6.64 -9.02 -25.21
CA PRO A 194 -5.79 -9.50 -24.11
C PRO A 194 -6.46 -9.30 -22.74
N ARG A 195 -6.83 -10.41 -22.11
CA ARG A 195 -7.43 -10.46 -20.76
C ARG A 195 -6.66 -11.41 -19.87
N PHE A 196 -6.97 -11.38 -18.59
CA PHE A 196 -6.28 -12.16 -17.56
C PHE A 196 -7.27 -13.06 -16.81
N ASN A 197 -6.76 -14.00 -16.02
CA ASN A 197 -7.49 -14.64 -14.96
C ASN A 197 -7.04 -14.04 -13.62
N ALA A 198 -7.57 -12.87 -13.29
CA ALA A 198 -7.18 -12.10 -12.11
C ALA A 198 -8.34 -11.85 -11.14
N LYS A 199 -9.31 -12.76 -11.15
CA LYS A 199 -10.51 -12.71 -10.28
C LYS A 199 -10.18 -13.07 -8.83
N LEU A 200 -10.91 -12.50 -7.86
CA LEU A 200 -10.90 -12.92 -6.47
C LEU A 200 -11.97 -14.01 -6.27
N SER A 201 -11.64 -15.13 -5.65
CA SER A 201 -12.60 -16.20 -5.36
C SER A 201 -13.60 -15.79 -4.27
N ASP A 202 -14.79 -16.42 -4.26
CA ASP A 202 -15.80 -16.21 -3.19
C ASP A 202 -15.28 -16.60 -1.81
N LEU A 203 -14.41 -17.60 -1.71
CA LEU A 203 -13.79 -17.98 -0.44
C LEU A 203 -12.94 -16.84 0.13
N ALA A 204 -12.10 -16.24 -0.70
CA ALA A 204 -11.26 -15.12 -0.32
C ALA A 204 -12.10 -13.87 -0.02
N ALA A 205 -13.13 -13.60 -0.83
CA ALA A 205 -14.05 -12.49 -0.62
C ALA A 205 -14.83 -12.62 0.71
N ALA A 206 -15.32 -13.82 1.05
CA ALA A 206 -16.00 -14.08 2.32
C ALA A 206 -15.08 -13.83 3.54
N LEU A 207 -13.78 -14.18 3.44
CA LEU A 207 -12.79 -13.80 4.43
C LEU A 207 -12.63 -12.26 4.48
N GLY A 208 -12.51 -11.62 3.31
CA GLY A 208 -12.38 -10.15 3.18
C GLY A 208 -13.51 -9.40 3.85
N ARG A 209 -14.76 -9.82 3.66
CA ARG A 209 -15.95 -9.25 4.31
C ARG A 209 -15.88 -9.36 5.84
N SER A 210 -15.49 -10.54 6.35
CA SER A 210 -15.28 -10.75 7.79
C SER A 210 -14.19 -9.85 8.36
N GLN A 211 -13.10 -9.61 7.61
CA GLN A 211 -12.03 -8.72 7.99
C GLN A 211 -12.46 -7.24 7.91
N LEU A 212 -13.21 -6.87 6.86
CA LEU A 212 -13.69 -5.50 6.64
C LEU A 212 -14.62 -5.04 7.79
N ALA A 213 -15.51 -5.92 8.25
CA ALA A 213 -16.38 -5.66 9.40
C ALA A 213 -15.61 -5.39 10.71
N ARG A 214 -14.37 -5.86 10.82
CA ARG A 214 -13.50 -5.68 12.00
C ARG A 214 -12.43 -4.60 11.80
N LEU A 215 -12.34 -4.00 10.63
CA LEU A 215 -11.25 -3.11 10.26
C LEU A 215 -11.09 -1.95 11.24
N ASP A 216 -12.17 -1.31 11.68
CA ASP A 216 -12.08 -0.16 12.62
C ASP A 216 -11.45 -0.55 13.96
N ALA A 217 -11.76 -1.74 14.48
CA ALA A 217 -11.12 -2.26 15.69
C ALA A 217 -9.62 -2.53 15.48
N PHE A 218 -9.23 -3.06 14.32
CA PHE A 218 -7.82 -3.25 13.97
C PHE A 218 -7.06 -1.92 13.88
N LEU A 219 -7.66 -0.91 13.26
CA LEU A 219 -7.07 0.42 13.13
C LEU A 219 -6.96 1.13 14.49
N ALA A 220 -7.99 1.05 15.33
CA ALA A 220 -7.96 1.59 16.69
C ALA A 220 -6.82 0.97 17.50
N ARG A 221 -6.67 -0.37 17.45
CA ARG A 221 -5.59 -1.05 18.15
C ARG A 221 -4.20 -0.64 17.64
N ARG A 222 -4.00 -0.53 16.34
CA ARG A 222 -2.72 -0.07 15.75
C ARG A 222 -2.36 1.34 16.20
N ARG A 223 -3.34 2.26 16.28
CA ARG A 223 -3.12 3.61 16.80
C ARG A 223 -2.76 3.61 18.29
N ALA A 224 -3.40 2.76 19.10
CA ALA A 224 -3.06 2.59 20.51
C ALA A 224 -1.63 2.07 20.70
N ILE A 225 -1.22 1.06 19.89
CA ILE A 225 0.16 0.57 19.88
C ILE A 225 1.14 1.69 19.51
N ALA A 226 0.83 2.47 18.47
CA ALA A 226 1.69 3.57 18.03
C ALA A 226 1.82 4.67 19.09
N ALA A 227 0.72 5.02 19.78
CA ALA A 227 0.75 5.96 20.88
C ALA A 227 1.64 5.48 22.03
N ARG A 228 1.52 4.18 22.39
CA ARG A 228 2.35 3.55 23.43
C ARG A 228 3.84 3.52 23.04
N TYR A 229 4.17 3.21 21.78
CA TYR A 229 5.55 3.30 21.30
C TYR A 229 6.10 4.72 21.40
N ARG A 230 5.35 5.75 20.97
CA ARG A 230 5.80 7.14 21.10
C ARG A 230 6.07 7.53 22.57
N GLU A 231 5.25 7.06 23.50
CA GLU A 231 5.44 7.29 24.94
C GLU A 231 6.72 6.59 25.44
N ARG A 232 6.88 5.30 25.15
CA ARG A 232 7.99 4.46 25.64
C ARG A 232 9.33 4.82 25.01
N LEU A 233 9.34 5.33 23.79
CA LEU A 233 10.54 5.74 23.05
C LEU A 233 10.88 7.23 23.25
N ARG A 234 10.19 7.93 24.13
CA ARG A 234 10.47 9.35 24.40
C ARG A 234 11.88 9.50 24.98
N GLY A 235 12.71 10.31 24.30
CA GLY A 235 14.12 10.52 24.68
C GLY A 235 15.09 9.43 24.19
N ALA A 236 14.61 8.37 23.52
CA ALA A 236 15.48 7.42 22.86
C ALA A 236 16.12 8.08 21.60
N PRO A 237 17.36 7.64 21.21
CA PRO A 237 18.06 8.19 20.04
C PRO A 237 17.48 7.64 18.72
N CYS A 238 16.17 7.84 18.52
CA CYS A 238 15.43 7.54 17.29
C CYS A 238 14.28 8.50 17.09
N ALA A 239 13.95 8.79 15.83
CA ALA A 239 12.74 9.51 15.51
C ALA A 239 11.58 8.52 15.31
N THR A 240 10.40 8.86 15.84
CA THR A 240 9.18 8.07 15.70
C THR A 240 8.18 8.79 14.79
N PRO A 241 7.26 8.05 14.12
CA PRO A 241 6.20 8.70 13.33
C PRO A 241 5.38 9.66 14.19
N ALA A 242 5.13 10.85 13.66
CA ALA A 242 4.28 11.84 14.33
C ALA A 242 2.84 11.31 14.49
N ASP A 243 2.13 11.85 15.49
CA ASP A 243 0.68 11.64 15.58
C ASP A 243 -0.04 12.61 14.64
N VAL A 244 -0.57 12.09 13.59
CA VAL A 244 -1.32 12.83 12.58
C VAL A 244 -2.78 12.35 12.49
N GLY A 245 -3.27 11.77 13.60
CA GLY A 245 -4.65 11.33 13.76
C GLY A 245 -5.09 10.33 12.68
N PRO A 246 -6.25 10.59 12.02
CA PRO A 246 -6.84 9.65 11.08
C PRO A 246 -6.03 9.45 9.79
N ARG A 247 -5.03 10.32 9.52
CA ARG A 247 -4.16 10.18 8.36
C ARG A 247 -3.26 8.95 8.45
N HIS A 248 -2.93 8.46 9.67
CA HIS A 248 -2.03 7.32 9.85
C HIS A 248 -2.75 6.12 10.46
N VAL A 249 -2.69 4.98 9.78
CA VAL A 249 -3.26 3.69 10.23
C VAL A 249 -2.19 2.70 10.70
N TYR A 250 -0.93 3.09 10.67
CA TYR A 250 0.22 2.32 11.17
C TYR A 250 0.23 0.88 10.66
N HIS A 251 0.18 0.71 9.31
CA HIS A 251 0.49 -0.59 8.70
C HIS A 251 1.86 -1.08 9.15
N ARG A 252 2.82 -0.16 9.23
CA ARG A 252 4.11 -0.34 9.90
C ARG A 252 4.37 0.82 10.86
N PHE A 253 5.06 0.54 11.96
CA PHE A 253 5.64 1.57 12.81
C PHE A 253 7.11 1.70 12.41
N VAL A 254 7.44 2.75 11.66
CA VAL A 254 8.77 2.99 11.12
C VAL A 254 9.48 4.01 11.97
N VAL A 255 10.62 3.64 12.53
CA VAL A 255 11.52 4.53 13.27
C VAL A 255 12.72 4.91 12.41
N GLU A 256 13.22 6.14 12.57
CA GLU A 256 14.50 6.55 12.00
C GLU A 256 15.58 6.44 13.07
N VAL A 257 16.67 5.74 12.76
CA VAL A 257 17.78 5.47 13.68
C VAL A 257 19.09 6.04 13.10
N GLU A 258 20.04 6.39 13.98
CA GLU A 258 21.36 6.88 13.53
C GLU A 258 22.33 5.73 13.26
N ARG A 259 22.21 4.66 14.04
CA ARG A 259 23.01 3.43 13.85
C ARG A 259 22.56 2.69 12.58
N PRO A 260 23.47 1.94 11.92
CA PRO A 260 23.11 1.12 10.77
C PRO A 260 21.93 0.20 11.11
N PRO A 261 20.82 0.20 10.34
CA PRO A 261 19.64 -0.61 10.63
C PRO A 261 19.92 -2.10 10.81
N GLU A 262 20.92 -2.64 10.12
CA GLU A 262 21.35 -4.04 10.24
C GLU A 262 21.87 -4.37 11.63
N SER A 263 22.67 -3.47 12.23
CA SER A 263 23.18 -3.67 13.58
C SER A 263 22.07 -3.63 14.62
N VAL A 264 21.13 -2.69 14.47
CA VAL A 264 19.93 -2.59 15.33
C VAL A 264 19.05 -3.83 15.17
N GLN A 265 18.82 -4.29 13.92
CA GLN A 265 18.10 -5.53 13.64
C GLN A 265 18.72 -6.75 14.35
N ALA A 266 20.04 -6.91 14.24
CA ALA A 266 20.74 -8.02 14.88
C ALA A 266 20.60 -7.96 16.41
N ALA A 267 20.73 -6.77 17.01
CA ALA A 267 20.57 -6.58 18.45
C ALA A 267 19.13 -6.86 18.92
N LEU A 268 18.13 -6.47 18.15
CA LEU A 268 16.71 -6.78 18.40
C LEU A 268 16.41 -8.27 18.26
N ALA A 269 16.94 -8.91 17.20
CA ALA A 269 16.76 -10.34 16.97
C ALA A 269 17.34 -11.19 18.11
N ALA A 270 18.50 -10.80 18.66
CA ALA A 270 19.09 -11.45 19.83
C ALA A 270 18.20 -11.37 21.09
N ARG A 271 17.24 -10.45 21.13
CA ARG A 271 16.22 -10.27 22.17
C ARG A 271 14.84 -10.83 21.79
N GLY A 272 14.74 -11.60 20.70
CA GLY A 272 13.49 -12.19 20.23
C GLY A 272 12.55 -11.19 19.52
N VAL A 273 13.04 -10.00 19.16
CA VAL A 273 12.23 -8.98 18.48
C VAL A 273 12.54 -8.95 16.98
N ALA A 274 11.53 -9.26 16.16
CA ALA A 274 11.65 -9.24 14.71
C ALA A 274 11.45 -7.81 14.17
N ALA A 275 12.52 -7.14 13.78
CA ALA A 275 12.49 -5.86 13.07
C ALA A 275 13.00 -6.02 11.63
N ARG A 276 12.59 -5.13 10.73
CA ARG A 276 12.98 -5.23 9.31
C ARG A 276 13.13 -3.84 8.69
N ARG A 277 13.95 -3.71 7.65
CA ARG A 277 13.88 -2.55 6.76
C ARG A 277 12.47 -2.45 6.18
N PRO A 278 11.81 -1.28 6.22
CA PRO A 278 10.45 -1.12 5.68
C PRO A 278 10.42 -1.31 4.16
N VAL A 279 11.49 -0.90 3.45
CA VAL A 279 11.77 -1.22 2.04
C VAL A 279 13.04 -2.04 1.98
N PHE A 280 12.97 -3.24 1.41
CA PHE A 280 14.12 -4.16 1.33
C PHE A 280 15.28 -3.52 0.54
N ARG A 281 14.98 -3.07 -0.67
CA ARG A 281 15.91 -2.39 -1.58
C ARG A 281 15.15 -1.40 -2.45
N PRO A 282 15.46 -0.09 -2.41
CA PRO A 282 14.86 0.89 -3.32
C PRO A 282 15.16 0.57 -4.79
N ALA A 283 14.24 0.92 -5.68
CA ALA A 283 14.32 0.58 -7.10
C ALA A 283 15.57 1.15 -7.78
N HIS A 284 15.99 2.38 -7.45
CA HIS A 284 17.22 2.98 -8.02
C HIS A 284 18.47 2.16 -7.70
N ARG A 285 18.56 1.57 -6.50
CA ARG A 285 19.68 0.69 -6.13
C ARG A 285 19.66 -0.61 -6.92
N ALA A 286 18.48 -1.17 -7.19
CA ALA A 286 18.34 -2.36 -8.01
C ALA A 286 18.77 -2.12 -9.47
N LEU A 287 18.58 -0.89 -9.96
CA LEU A 287 18.90 -0.47 -11.33
C LEU A 287 20.27 0.20 -11.46
N GLY A 288 21.03 0.36 -10.38
CA GLY A 288 22.35 1.03 -10.41
C GLY A 288 22.27 2.54 -10.72
N LEU A 289 21.14 3.19 -10.39
CA LEU A 289 20.92 4.62 -10.67
C LEU A 289 21.27 5.48 -9.45
N GLY A 290 21.79 6.68 -9.68
CA GLY A 290 22.03 7.72 -8.67
C GLY A 290 20.98 8.84 -8.74
N GLY A 291 21.12 9.86 -7.84
CA GLY A 291 20.28 11.06 -7.87
C GLY A 291 19.00 10.98 -7.02
N PHE A 292 18.97 10.10 -5.99
CA PHE A 292 17.84 9.91 -5.08
C PHE A 292 18.27 10.05 -3.61
N PRO A 293 18.73 11.24 -3.18
CA PRO A 293 19.35 11.42 -1.87
C PRO A 293 18.39 11.15 -0.69
N ALA A 294 17.10 11.51 -0.82
CA ALA A 294 16.13 11.26 0.24
C ALA A 294 15.84 9.76 0.41
N ALA A 295 15.61 9.04 -0.69
CA ALA A 295 15.41 7.59 -0.67
C ALA A 295 16.62 6.85 -0.11
N GLU A 296 17.86 7.29 -0.44
CA GLU A 296 19.09 6.74 0.12
C GLU A 296 19.21 6.97 1.63
N ARG A 297 18.92 8.19 2.09
CA ARG A 297 18.90 8.51 3.51
C ARG A 297 17.88 7.63 4.24
N LEU A 298 16.65 7.56 3.74
CA LEU A 298 15.58 6.76 4.34
C LEU A 298 15.98 5.28 4.40
N TRP A 299 16.52 4.73 3.32
CA TRP A 299 16.92 3.33 3.30
C TRP A 299 18.04 3.02 4.30
N ARG A 300 18.97 3.97 4.54
CA ARG A 300 20.08 3.81 5.48
C ARG A 300 19.68 4.01 6.94
N ARG A 301 18.53 4.62 7.23
CA ARG A 301 18.18 5.07 8.58
C ARG A 301 16.87 4.51 9.11
N THR A 302 16.02 3.89 8.27
CA THR A 302 14.69 3.46 8.72
C THR A 302 14.63 1.98 9.07
N LEU A 303 13.89 1.71 10.14
CA LEU A 303 13.62 0.37 10.66
C LEU A 303 12.14 0.26 11.02
N SER A 304 11.48 -0.83 10.62
CA SER A 304 10.12 -1.16 11.04
C SER A 304 10.15 -2.12 12.21
N ILE A 305 9.57 -1.73 13.33
CA ILE A 305 9.34 -2.58 14.50
C ILE A 305 7.93 -3.17 14.47
N PRO A 306 7.64 -4.24 15.25
CA PRO A 306 6.33 -4.92 15.25
C PRO A 306 5.16 -3.98 15.51
N CYS A 307 4.13 -4.02 14.64
CA CYS A 307 2.89 -3.28 14.83
C CYS A 307 1.74 -4.06 14.16
N TYR A 308 0.99 -4.82 14.94
CA TYR A 308 -0.15 -5.62 14.48
C TYR A 308 -1.21 -5.75 15.58
N PRO A 309 -2.50 -5.96 15.25
CA PRO A 309 -3.60 -5.83 16.22
C PRO A 309 -3.55 -6.79 17.41
N THR A 310 -2.94 -7.97 17.28
CA THR A 310 -2.84 -8.95 18.37
C THR A 310 -1.65 -8.73 19.29
N LEU A 311 -0.78 -7.75 19.00
CA LEU A 311 0.34 -7.39 19.88
C LEU A 311 -0.20 -6.83 21.20
N THR A 312 0.15 -7.46 22.32
CA THR A 312 -0.27 -7.04 23.66
C THR A 312 0.52 -5.80 24.12
N ASP A 313 -0.01 -5.07 25.10
CA ASP A 313 0.68 -3.90 25.65
C ASP A 313 2.05 -4.27 26.28
N ARG A 314 2.13 -5.45 26.92
CA ARG A 314 3.37 -5.97 27.47
C ARG A 314 4.41 -6.23 26.38
N GLU A 315 3.99 -6.80 25.25
CA GLU A 315 4.90 -7.02 24.11
C GLU A 315 5.35 -5.70 23.48
N VAL A 316 4.47 -4.69 23.40
CA VAL A 316 4.85 -3.34 22.97
C VAL A 316 5.91 -2.75 23.86
N ASP A 317 5.76 -2.86 25.19
CA ASP A 317 6.77 -2.40 26.16
C ASP A 317 8.10 -3.17 26.01
N THR A 318 8.03 -4.47 25.82
CA THR A 318 9.23 -5.31 25.59
C THR A 318 9.98 -4.90 24.32
N VAL A 319 9.24 -4.66 23.21
CA VAL A 319 9.84 -4.19 21.95
C VAL A 319 10.48 -2.81 22.12
N ALA A 320 9.82 -1.89 22.82
CA ALA A 320 10.35 -0.56 23.06
C ALA A 320 11.63 -0.59 23.92
N ALA A 321 11.62 -1.36 25.02
CA ALA A 321 12.81 -1.53 25.86
C ALA A 321 13.98 -2.13 25.09
N ALA A 322 13.72 -3.21 24.32
CA ALA A 322 14.74 -3.84 23.48
C ALA A 322 15.34 -2.88 22.43
N LEU A 323 14.48 -1.99 21.86
CA LEU A 323 14.96 -0.97 20.92
C LEU A 323 15.84 0.08 21.62
N CYS A 324 15.44 0.59 22.80
CA CYS A 324 16.26 1.51 23.59
C CYS A 324 17.64 0.93 23.88
N GLU A 325 17.72 -0.33 24.35
CA GLU A 325 18.98 -1.02 24.61
C GLU A 325 19.81 -1.26 23.32
N ALA A 326 19.15 -1.54 22.19
CA ALA A 326 19.83 -1.71 20.91
C ALA A 326 20.40 -0.41 20.33
N LEU A 327 19.90 0.74 20.79
CA LEU A 327 20.31 2.08 20.36
C LEU A 327 21.35 2.70 21.30
N ALA A 328 21.42 2.27 22.56
CA ALA A 328 22.47 2.65 23.48
C ALA A 328 23.84 2.07 23.04
#